data_552916ab0a8cb8ab5250533aac0b5be6
#
_entry.id   552916ab0a8cb8ab5250533aac0b5be6
#
_cell.length_a   1.000
_cell.length_b   1.000
_cell.length_c   1.000
_cell.angle_alpha   90.00
_cell.angle_beta   90.00
_cell.angle_gamma   90.00
#
_symmetry.space_group_name_H-M   'P 1'
#
loop_
_entity.id
_entity.type
_entity.pdbx_description
1 polymer ?
#
loop_
_entity_poly.entity_id
_entity_poly.type
_entity_poly.pdbx_seq_one_letter_code
_entity_poly.pdbx_strand_id
1 'polypeptide(L)'
;MKVESLEQQIAKQEERLKQLKAQKQAVLAREKKKITDQQRKEDTRRKILLGSYLLKKMENEQNKEKILAELNEYLTEDRDRKLFGL
;
A
#
# COMPACT_ATOMS: atom_id res chain seq x y z
N MET A 1 39.12 -1.82 -40.28
CA MET A 1 39.37 -2.71 -39.14
C MET A 1 39.34 -1.96 -37.79
N LYS A 2 40.06 -0.88 -37.65
CA LYS A 2 40.01 -0.08 -36.41
C LYS A 2 38.65 0.53 -36.14
N VAL A 3 37.93 0.93 -37.18
CA VAL A 3 36.58 1.53 -37.06
C VAL A 3 35.57 0.47 -36.61
N GLU A 4 35.63 -0.74 -37.16
CA GLU A 4 34.75 -1.83 -36.75
C GLU A 4 34.97 -2.23 -35.29
N SER A 5 36.22 -2.27 -34.84
CA SER A 5 36.54 -2.54 -33.43
C SER A 5 36.00 -1.50 -32.51
N LEU A 6 36.09 -0.21 -32.89
CA LEU A 6 35.51 0.90 -32.10
C LEU A 6 33.98 0.84 -32.06
N GLU A 7 33.37 0.54 -33.19
CA GLU A 7 31.91 0.37 -33.26
C GLU A 7 31.44 -0.77 -32.35
N GLN A 8 32.16 -1.89 -32.32
CA GLN A 8 31.85 -3.01 -31.44
C GLN A 8 32.00 -2.62 -29.97
N GLN A 9 33.03 -1.86 -29.63
CA GLN A 9 33.24 -1.36 -28.26
C GLN A 9 32.11 -0.42 -27.82
N ILE A 10 31.71 0.48 -28.70
CA ILE A 10 30.59 1.40 -28.45
C ILE A 10 29.31 0.61 -28.24
N ALA A 11 29.02 -0.36 -29.09
CA ALA A 11 27.83 -1.20 -28.96
C ALA A 11 27.78 -1.94 -27.62
N LYS A 12 28.92 -2.49 -27.17
CA LYS A 12 29.04 -3.16 -25.89
C LYS A 12 28.80 -2.22 -24.72
N GLN A 13 29.33 -1.00 -24.77
CA GLN A 13 29.16 0.00 -23.75
C GLN A 13 27.72 0.47 -23.66
N GLU A 14 27.07 0.68 -24.80
CA GLU A 14 25.65 1.06 -24.85
C GLU A 14 24.76 -0.02 -24.28
N GLU A 15 25.03 -1.29 -24.61
CA GLU A 15 24.29 -2.42 -24.04
C GLU A 15 24.47 -2.52 -22.54
N ARG A 16 25.68 -2.36 -22.04
CA ARG A 16 25.98 -2.39 -20.62
C ARG A 16 25.28 -1.25 -19.87
N LEU A 17 25.27 -0.04 -20.44
CA LEU A 17 24.59 1.11 -19.87
C LEU A 17 23.08 0.85 -19.78
N LYS A 18 22.50 0.27 -20.80
CA LYS A 18 21.08 -0.10 -20.85
C LYS A 18 20.74 -1.09 -19.75
N GLN A 19 21.59 -2.11 -19.54
CA GLN A 19 21.42 -3.10 -18.48
C GLN A 19 21.49 -2.46 -17.08
N LEU A 20 22.46 -1.56 -16.87
CA LEU A 20 22.61 -0.86 -15.59
C LEU A 20 21.42 0.04 -15.28
N LYS A 21 20.87 0.72 -16.27
CA LYS A 21 19.67 1.54 -16.12
C LYS A 21 18.47 0.67 -15.76
N ALA A 22 18.32 -0.48 -16.40
CA ALA A 22 17.24 -1.41 -16.09
C ALA A 22 17.36 -1.97 -14.67
N GLN A 23 18.56 -2.32 -14.22
CA GLN A 23 18.82 -2.77 -12.86
C GLN A 23 18.49 -1.69 -11.84
N LYS A 24 18.87 -0.44 -12.09
CA LYS A 24 18.57 0.70 -11.23
C LYS A 24 17.06 0.88 -11.08
N GLN A 25 16.32 0.84 -12.16
CA GLN A 25 14.87 0.96 -12.14
C GLN A 25 14.21 -0.16 -11.34
N ALA A 26 14.72 -1.40 -11.50
CA ALA A 26 14.21 -2.55 -10.75
C ALA A 26 14.44 -2.40 -9.24
N VAL A 27 15.61 -1.92 -8.83
CA VAL A 27 15.92 -1.67 -7.40
C VAL A 27 15.02 -0.59 -6.84
N LEU A 28 14.85 0.53 -7.54
CA LEU A 28 13.98 1.63 -7.11
C LEU A 28 12.51 1.17 -6.99
N ALA A 29 12.04 0.36 -7.93
CA ALA A 29 10.69 -0.19 -7.89
C ALA A 29 10.48 -1.10 -6.68
N ARG A 30 11.47 -1.94 -6.34
CA ARG A 30 11.43 -2.81 -5.16
C ARG A 30 11.39 -2.01 -3.86
N GLU A 31 12.22 -0.97 -3.75
CA GLU A 31 12.25 -0.10 -2.58
C GLU A 31 10.92 0.62 -2.40
N LYS A 32 10.37 1.16 -3.46
CA LYS A 32 9.06 1.81 -3.45
C LYS A 32 7.95 0.85 -3.00
N LYS A 33 7.99 -0.38 -3.48
CA LYS A 33 7.04 -1.42 -3.09
C LYS A 33 7.14 -1.76 -1.61
N LYS A 34 8.36 -1.89 -1.07
CA LYS A 34 8.60 -2.14 0.35
C LYS A 34 8.01 -1.04 1.23
N ILE A 35 8.21 0.22 0.87
CA ILE A 35 7.66 1.37 1.58
C ILE A 35 6.13 1.33 1.56
N THR A 36 5.54 1.08 0.39
CA THR A 36 4.10 0.98 0.23
C THR A 36 3.51 -0.16 1.06
N ASP A 37 4.14 -1.34 1.03
CA ASP A 37 3.71 -2.50 1.81
C ASP A 37 3.80 -2.22 3.32
N GLN A 38 4.85 -1.54 3.75
CA GLN A 38 5.02 -1.14 5.15
C GLN A 38 3.92 -0.17 5.58
N GLN A 39 3.62 0.83 4.76
CA GLN A 39 2.53 1.78 5.02
C GLN A 39 1.18 1.09 5.12
N ARG A 40 0.89 0.13 4.23
CA ARG A 40 -0.34 -0.66 4.26
C ARG A 40 -0.48 -1.46 5.56
N LYS A 41 0.61 -2.09 6.00
CA LYS A 41 0.62 -2.84 7.26
C LYS A 41 0.35 -1.92 8.45
N GLU A 42 0.97 -0.76 8.48
CA GLU A 42 0.78 0.24 9.53
C GLU A 42 -0.66 0.76 9.53
N ASP A 43 -1.20 1.08 8.37
CA ASP A 43 -2.59 1.55 8.24
C ASP A 43 -3.58 0.48 8.69
N THR A 44 -3.35 -0.78 8.31
CA THR A 44 -4.17 -1.90 8.76
C THR A 44 -4.11 -2.05 10.27
N ARG A 45 -2.93 -1.93 10.85
CA ARG A 45 -2.76 -2.00 12.31
C ARG A 45 -3.48 -0.85 13.02
N ARG A 46 -3.39 0.38 12.48
CA ARG A 46 -4.12 1.53 13.01
C ARG A 46 -5.62 1.29 13.00
N LYS A 47 -6.16 0.76 11.91
CA LYS A 47 -7.58 0.43 11.80
C LYS A 47 -8.02 -0.61 12.82
N ILE A 48 -7.20 -1.65 13.02
CA ILE A 48 -7.46 -2.69 14.02
C ILE A 48 -7.48 -2.09 15.43
N LEU A 49 -6.51 -1.27 15.76
CA LEU A 49 -6.40 -0.64 17.07
C LEU A 49 -7.57 0.33 17.33
N LEU A 50 -7.94 1.13 16.33
CA LEU A 50 -9.08 2.04 16.43
C LEU A 50 -10.38 1.26 16.57
N GLY A 51 -10.56 0.19 15.80
CA GLY A 51 -11.73 -0.66 15.90
C GLY A 51 -11.83 -1.34 17.26
N SER A 52 -10.72 -1.86 17.78
CA SER A 52 -10.64 -2.46 19.10
C SER A 52 -11.01 -1.48 20.21
N TYR A 53 -10.52 -0.25 20.13
CA TYR A 53 -10.86 0.83 21.06
C TYR A 53 -12.34 1.16 21.01
N LEU A 54 -12.92 1.29 19.82
CA LEU A 54 -14.34 1.58 19.64
C LEU A 54 -15.21 0.44 20.14
N LEU A 55 -14.82 -0.82 19.90
CA LEU A 55 -15.53 -1.98 20.41
C LEU A 55 -15.58 -1.97 21.93
N LYS A 56 -14.49 -1.62 22.57
CA LYS A 56 -14.43 -1.49 24.03
C LYS A 56 -15.35 -0.39 24.53
N LYS A 57 -15.40 0.74 23.82
CA LYS A 57 -16.31 1.85 24.12
C LYS A 57 -17.78 1.45 23.98
N MET A 58 -18.09 0.58 23.04
CA MET A 58 -19.44 0.09 22.78
C MET A 58 -19.99 -0.86 23.85
N GLU A 59 -19.16 -1.28 24.80
CA GLU A 59 -19.65 -2.02 25.98
C GLU A 59 -20.60 -1.17 26.83
N ASN A 60 -20.43 0.15 26.80
CA ASN A 60 -21.38 1.09 27.39
C ASN A 60 -22.50 1.36 26.38
N GLU A 61 -23.76 1.13 26.78
CA GLU A 61 -24.90 1.25 25.88
C GLU A 61 -25.10 2.65 25.30
N GLN A 62 -24.85 3.69 26.07
CA GLN A 62 -24.95 5.06 25.57
C GLN A 62 -23.94 5.33 24.46
N ASN A 63 -22.71 4.86 24.63
CA ASN A 63 -21.68 4.96 23.59
C ASN A 63 -22.02 4.10 22.39
N LYS A 64 -22.56 2.91 22.61
CA LYS A 64 -22.98 1.99 21.55
C LYS A 64 -24.02 2.64 20.63
N GLU A 65 -25.05 3.26 21.22
CA GLU A 65 -26.09 3.95 20.45
C GLU A 65 -25.52 5.09 19.60
N LYS A 66 -24.64 5.90 20.19
CA LYS A 66 -23.95 6.99 19.48
C LYS A 66 -23.12 6.48 18.31
N ILE A 67 -22.30 5.46 18.57
CA ILE A 67 -21.41 4.89 17.57
C ILE A 67 -22.22 4.26 16.44
N LEU A 68 -23.28 3.53 16.74
CA LEU A 68 -24.16 2.93 15.75
C LEU A 68 -24.88 3.99 14.92
N ALA A 69 -25.29 5.09 15.51
CA ALA A 69 -25.89 6.21 14.77
C ALA A 69 -24.88 6.83 13.79
N GLU A 70 -23.65 7.03 14.21
CA GLU A 70 -22.57 7.53 13.37
C GLU A 70 -22.25 6.55 12.23
N LEU A 71 -22.17 5.25 12.53
CA LEU A 71 -21.94 4.21 11.53
C LEU A 71 -23.08 4.14 10.52
N ASN A 72 -24.32 4.34 10.96
CA ASN A 72 -25.48 4.35 10.08
C ASN A 72 -25.36 5.42 8.98
N GLU A 73 -24.78 6.56 9.29
CA GLU A 73 -24.51 7.62 8.33
C GLU A 73 -23.27 7.34 7.50
N TYR A 74 -22.27 6.67 8.07
CA TYR A 74 -20.97 6.42 7.44
C TYR A 74 -21.00 5.24 6.47
N LEU A 75 -21.65 4.13 6.85
CA LEU A 75 -21.66 2.91 6.04
C LEU A 75 -22.64 3.02 4.89
N THR A 76 -22.15 2.78 3.68
CA THR A 76 -22.93 2.84 2.44
C THR A 76 -23.23 1.48 1.85
N GLU A 77 -22.37 0.48 2.08
CA GLU A 77 -22.55 -0.86 1.53
C GLU A 77 -23.43 -1.72 2.43
N ASP A 78 -24.39 -2.40 1.82
CA ASP A 78 -25.33 -3.28 2.54
C ASP A 78 -24.63 -4.39 3.30
N ARG A 79 -23.55 -4.93 2.74
CA ARG A 79 -22.77 -6.00 3.35
C ARG A 79 -22.16 -5.55 4.68
N ASP A 80 -21.64 -4.34 4.73
CA ASP A 80 -21.03 -3.77 5.93
C ASP A 80 -22.11 -3.41 6.95
N ARG A 81 -23.22 -2.86 6.49
CA ARG A 81 -24.36 -2.47 7.34
C ARG A 81 -24.96 -3.68 8.07
N LYS A 82 -25.05 -4.81 7.39
CA LYS A 82 -25.57 -6.05 7.99
C LYS A 82 -24.75 -6.55 9.15
N LEU A 83 -23.43 -6.32 9.14
CA LEU A 83 -22.55 -6.72 10.23
C LEU A 83 -22.90 -6.02 11.55
N PHE A 84 -23.53 -4.85 11.49
CA PHE A 84 -23.91 -4.06 12.65
C PHE A 84 -25.42 -4.03 12.88
N GLY A 85 -26.18 -4.79 12.12
CA GLY A 85 -27.63 -4.82 12.22
C GLY A 85 -28.32 -3.57 11.70
N LEU A 86 -27.67 -2.87 10.78
CA LEU A 86 -28.18 -1.62 10.20
C LEU A 86 -28.94 -1.82 8.89
#